data_b213165b3f5c934ae9dbec6e8a43a0cc
#
_entry.id   b213165b3f5c934ae9dbec6e8a43a0cc
#
_cell.length_a   1.000
_cell.length_b   1.000
_cell.length_c   1.000
_cell.angle_alpha   90.00
_cell.angle_beta   90.00
_cell.angle_gamma   90.00
#
_symmetry.space_group_name_H-M   'P 1'
#
loop_
_entity.id
_entity.type
_entity.pdbx_description
1 polymer ?
#
loop_
_entity_poly.entity_id
_entity_poly.type
_entity_poly.pdbx_seq_one_letter_code
_entity_poly.pdbx_strand_id
1 'polypeptide(L)'
;RKILWAATAAVVALVGMFAAANRIERSVEALTYNDPIVYYQQTAYQKVVLTQYQDDLRLYLNGQLQFSSLDEARYHETLSASAMTSVKDPAHVLVLGGGDGLLAREILRYPSVTDITVVDIDPDVTELARSNRLLKDLNHASLSDPRVKVVNDDAFTYVQDSKATYDVVLIDLVDPSNEKLAKLYSTEFYRSIEARLAPEGVMVTQATSTFFSPHAFSTVASTVAAAQPDRQILPFSTNIPSFGEWGFILSTKTPQNLISQPLPKGLTYQDRQTLKFIMRTKPAHTETMEPSTLLHPRIVEVYNQDMRQWRYY
;
A
#
# COMPACT_ATOMS: atom_id res chain seq x y z
N ARG A 1 21.81 -11.27 -52.91
CA ARG A 1 20.37 -10.94 -53.00
C ARG A 1 19.48 -11.92 -52.22
N LYS A 2 19.60 -13.29 -52.42
CA LYS A 2 18.77 -14.29 -51.68
C LYS A 2 18.93 -14.20 -50.16
N ILE A 3 20.16 -13.98 -49.66
CA ILE A 3 20.44 -13.82 -48.20
C ILE A 3 19.76 -12.54 -47.64
N LEU A 4 19.77 -11.46 -48.40
CA LEU A 4 19.13 -10.20 -47.98
C LEU A 4 17.61 -10.34 -47.85
N TRP A 5 16.97 -11.04 -48.82
CA TRP A 5 15.56 -11.31 -48.77
C TRP A 5 15.19 -12.26 -47.61
N ALA A 6 15.99 -13.27 -47.33
CA ALA A 6 15.80 -14.15 -46.16
C ALA A 6 15.93 -13.41 -44.86
N ALA A 7 16.89 -12.51 -44.71
CA ALA A 7 17.09 -11.67 -43.53
C ALA A 7 15.89 -10.71 -43.32
N THR A 8 15.44 -10.05 -44.41
CA THR A 8 14.25 -9.19 -44.35
C THR A 8 12.99 -9.95 -43.94
N ALA A 9 12.75 -11.15 -44.54
CA ALA A 9 11.63 -11.98 -44.19
C ALA A 9 11.66 -12.44 -42.72
N ALA A 10 12.84 -12.78 -42.19
CA ALA A 10 13.04 -13.13 -40.78
C ALA A 10 12.74 -11.94 -39.84
N VAL A 11 13.17 -10.74 -40.19
CA VAL A 11 12.87 -9.53 -39.40
C VAL A 11 11.38 -9.21 -39.42
N VAL A 12 10.72 -9.30 -40.58
CA VAL A 12 9.28 -9.09 -40.69
C VAL A 12 8.50 -10.14 -39.88
N ALA A 13 8.93 -11.41 -39.93
CA ALA A 13 8.33 -12.47 -39.15
C ALA A 13 8.50 -12.24 -37.62
N LEU A 14 9.69 -11.79 -37.18
CA LEU A 14 9.96 -11.44 -35.79
C LEU A 14 9.10 -10.27 -35.31
N VAL A 15 8.98 -9.22 -36.11
CA VAL A 15 8.11 -8.08 -35.81
C VAL A 15 6.63 -8.50 -35.77
N GLY A 16 6.21 -9.34 -36.70
CA GLY A 16 4.87 -9.91 -36.73
C GLY A 16 4.57 -10.79 -35.52
N MET A 17 5.53 -11.64 -35.11
CA MET A 17 5.40 -12.45 -33.88
C MET A 17 5.35 -11.58 -32.62
N PHE A 18 6.15 -10.52 -32.56
CA PHE A 18 6.13 -9.59 -31.41
C PHE A 18 4.79 -8.85 -31.30
N ALA A 19 4.26 -8.38 -32.42
CA ALA A 19 2.94 -7.75 -32.46
C ALA A 19 1.80 -8.73 -32.16
N ALA A 20 1.92 -9.99 -32.58
CA ALA A 20 0.96 -11.05 -32.24
C ALA A 20 1.05 -11.46 -30.76
N ALA A 21 2.25 -11.54 -30.20
CA ALA A 21 2.49 -11.84 -28.78
C ALA A 21 1.81 -10.82 -27.88
N ASN A 22 1.96 -9.51 -28.16
CA ASN A 22 1.28 -8.45 -27.41
C ASN A 22 -0.27 -8.54 -27.50
N ARG A 23 -0.82 -9.00 -28.62
CA ARG A 23 -2.27 -9.21 -28.74
C ARG A 23 -2.73 -10.44 -27.99
N ILE A 24 -1.97 -11.52 -28.07
CA ILE A 24 -2.25 -12.77 -27.35
C ILE A 24 -2.17 -12.51 -25.84
N GLU A 25 -1.13 -11.83 -25.38
CA GLU A 25 -0.95 -11.47 -23.98
C GLU A 25 -2.15 -10.67 -23.44
N ARG A 26 -2.58 -9.62 -24.16
CA ARG A 26 -3.79 -8.85 -23.77
C ARG A 26 -5.06 -9.70 -23.77
N SER A 27 -5.17 -10.67 -24.68
CA SER A 27 -6.34 -11.55 -24.74
C SER A 27 -6.34 -12.57 -23.59
N VAL A 28 -5.17 -13.09 -23.22
CA VAL A 28 -5.00 -13.97 -22.06
C VAL A 28 -5.23 -13.19 -20.75
N GLU A 29 -4.70 -11.98 -20.66
CA GLU A 29 -4.94 -11.08 -19.51
C GLU A 29 -6.43 -10.77 -19.35
N ALA A 30 -7.16 -10.52 -20.46
CA ALA A 30 -8.61 -10.30 -20.41
C ALA A 30 -9.38 -11.50 -19.85
N LEU A 31 -8.83 -12.72 -19.91
CA LEU A 31 -9.41 -13.91 -19.29
C LEU A 31 -9.06 -14.05 -17.79
N THR A 32 -8.06 -13.30 -17.33
CA THR A 32 -7.61 -13.35 -15.94
C THR A 32 -8.48 -12.49 -15.02
N TYR A 33 -9.07 -11.41 -15.60
CA TYR A 33 -9.93 -10.50 -14.86
C TYR A 33 -11.39 -10.74 -15.23
N ASN A 34 -12.28 -10.78 -14.22
CA ASN A 34 -13.72 -10.96 -14.45
C ASN A 34 -14.37 -9.74 -15.11
N ASP A 35 -13.78 -8.55 -14.88
CA ASP A 35 -14.33 -7.27 -15.31
C ASP A 35 -13.56 -6.71 -16.52
N PRO A 36 -14.19 -5.88 -17.37
CA PRO A 36 -13.53 -5.27 -18.53
C PRO A 36 -12.29 -4.44 -18.10
N ILE A 37 -11.17 -4.68 -18.79
CA ILE A 37 -9.94 -3.90 -18.61
C ILE A 37 -10.13 -2.55 -19.31
N VAL A 38 -10.02 -1.45 -18.53
CA VAL A 38 -10.07 -0.06 -19.03
C VAL A 38 -8.70 0.58 -19.14
N TYR A 39 -7.69 0.00 -18.47
CA TYR A 39 -6.29 0.40 -18.58
C TYR A 39 -5.37 -0.79 -18.36
N TYR A 40 -4.28 -0.87 -19.14
CA TYR A 40 -3.24 -1.88 -19.01
C TYR A 40 -1.89 -1.28 -19.37
N GLN A 41 -0.91 -1.45 -18.49
CA GLN A 41 0.48 -1.07 -18.76
C GLN A 41 1.43 -1.99 -18.01
N GLN A 42 2.47 -2.48 -18.71
CA GLN A 42 3.64 -3.06 -18.07
C GLN A 42 4.65 -1.93 -17.85
N THR A 43 4.91 -1.61 -16.59
CA THR A 43 5.92 -0.62 -16.21
C THR A 43 7.28 -1.28 -16.01
N ALA A 44 8.28 -0.50 -15.61
CA ALA A 44 9.59 -1.03 -15.23
C ALA A 44 9.54 -1.86 -13.93
N TYR A 45 8.51 -1.66 -13.11
CA TYR A 45 8.39 -2.25 -11.78
C TYR A 45 7.33 -3.34 -11.70
N GLN A 46 6.20 -3.14 -12.40
CA GLN A 46 5.02 -3.99 -12.23
C GLN A 46 4.05 -3.90 -13.41
N LYS A 47 3.15 -4.86 -13.47
CA LYS A 47 2.00 -4.82 -14.34
C LYS A 47 0.87 -4.05 -13.65
N VAL A 48 0.37 -2.99 -14.29
CA VAL A 48 -0.69 -2.13 -13.79
C VAL A 48 -1.95 -2.36 -14.63
N VAL A 49 -3.04 -2.73 -13.98
CA VAL A 49 -4.33 -2.98 -14.65
C VAL A 49 -5.44 -2.26 -13.90
N LEU A 50 -6.25 -1.48 -14.64
CA LEU A 50 -7.54 -1.00 -14.14
C LEU A 50 -8.63 -1.79 -14.85
N THR A 51 -9.58 -2.29 -14.07
CA THR A 51 -10.83 -2.84 -14.58
C THR A 51 -12.00 -1.98 -14.10
N GLN A 52 -13.08 -1.97 -14.87
CA GLN A 52 -14.31 -1.30 -14.48
C GLN A 52 -15.53 -2.12 -14.85
N TYR A 53 -16.39 -2.33 -13.89
CA TYR A 53 -17.71 -2.91 -14.11
C TYR A 53 -18.76 -2.06 -13.36
N GLN A 54 -19.68 -1.48 -14.10
CA GLN A 54 -20.63 -0.48 -13.58
C GLN A 54 -19.88 0.66 -12.86
N ASP A 55 -20.15 0.88 -11.57
CA ASP A 55 -19.54 1.93 -10.75
C ASP A 55 -18.28 1.43 -10.00
N ASP A 56 -17.87 0.16 -10.18
CA ASP A 56 -16.71 -0.41 -9.52
C ASP A 56 -15.46 -0.28 -10.39
N LEU A 57 -14.55 0.59 -9.96
CA LEU A 57 -13.20 0.71 -10.49
C LEU A 57 -12.25 -0.06 -9.59
N ARG A 58 -11.44 -0.96 -10.18
CA ARG A 58 -10.46 -1.76 -9.44
C ARG A 58 -9.07 -1.58 -10.01
N LEU A 59 -8.09 -1.42 -9.12
CA LEU A 59 -6.68 -1.41 -9.47
C LEU A 59 -6.03 -2.73 -9.08
N TYR A 60 -5.26 -3.28 -10.01
CA TYR A 60 -4.43 -4.46 -9.79
C TYR A 60 -2.97 -4.15 -10.09
N LEU A 61 -2.07 -4.57 -9.19
CA LEU A 61 -0.62 -4.54 -9.38
C LEU A 61 -0.10 -5.98 -9.39
N ASN A 62 0.52 -6.40 -10.50
CA ASN A 62 0.95 -7.80 -10.72
C ASN A 62 -0.16 -8.83 -10.49
N GLY A 63 -1.42 -8.49 -10.80
CA GLY A 63 -2.59 -9.34 -10.61
C GLY A 63 -3.17 -9.33 -9.19
N GLN A 64 -2.54 -8.65 -8.24
CA GLN A 64 -3.07 -8.47 -6.88
C GLN A 64 -3.95 -7.23 -6.82
N LEU A 65 -5.18 -7.38 -6.32
CA LEU A 65 -6.10 -6.27 -6.11
C LEU A 65 -5.52 -5.29 -5.09
N GLN A 66 -5.48 -4.01 -5.43
CA GLN A 66 -5.05 -2.93 -4.54
C GLN A 66 -6.23 -2.19 -3.94
N PHE A 67 -7.28 -1.97 -4.73
CA PHE A 67 -8.54 -1.44 -4.24
C PHE A 67 -9.72 -1.80 -5.17
N SER A 68 -10.93 -1.77 -4.60
CA SER A 68 -12.21 -1.64 -5.28
C SER A 68 -12.84 -0.31 -4.83
N SER A 69 -13.30 0.51 -5.77
CA SER A 69 -13.91 1.81 -5.46
C SER A 69 -15.18 1.73 -4.60
N LEU A 70 -15.78 0.53 -4.50
CA LEU A 70 -16.96 0.29 -3.67
C LEU A 70 -16.65 0.24 -2.17
N ASP A 71 -15.42 -0.14 -1.79
CA ASP A 71 -15.09 -0.37 -0.38
C ASP A 71 -13.71 0.15 0.07
N GLU A 72 -12.94 0.78 -0.82
CA GLU A 72 -11.62 1.33 -0.53
C GLU A 72 -11.61 2.32 0.64
N ALA A 73 -12.73 3.01 0.87
CA ALA A 73 -12.87 3.92 2.00
C ALA A 73 -12.69 3.19 3.34
N ARG A 74 -13.06 1.92 3.44
CA ARG A 74 -12.82 1.12 4.66
C ARG A 74 -11.34 0.99 4.98
N TYR A 75 -10.52 0.83 3.94
CA TYR A 75 -9.07 0.74 4.06
C TYR A 75 -8.44 2.10 4.35
N HIS A 76 -8.63 3.05 3.44
CA HIS A 76 -7.90 4.33 3.48
C HIS A 76 -8.33 5.23 4.64
N GLU A 77 -9.64 5.26 4.97
CA GLU A 77 -10.12 5.98 6.13
C GLU A 77 -9.64 5.33 7.45
N THR A 78 -9.56 3.99 7.52
CA THR A 78 -9.05 3.31 8.72
C THR A 78 -7.56 3.58 8.90
N LEU A 79 -6.75 3.43 7.84
CA LEU A 79 -5.31 3.64 7.87
C LEU A 79 -4.99 5.10 8.24
N SER A 80 -5.62 6.09 7.58
CA SER A 80 -5.39 7.50 7.87
C SER A 80 -5.91 7.91 9.25
N ALA A 81 -7.17 7.56 9.58
CA ALA A 81 -7.79 8.03 10.81
C ALA A 81 -7.12 7.45 12.07
N SER A 82 -6.65 6.22 12.04
CA SER A 82 -5.95 5.62 13.19
C SER A 82 -4.69 6.39 13.57
N ALA A 83 -3.94 6.91 12.61
CA ALA A 83 -2.75 7.71 12.82
C ALA A 83 -3.08 9.17 13.12
N MET A 84 -3.82 9.81 12.20
CA MET A 84 -4.07 11.27 12.24
C MET A 84 -4.83 11.72 13.49
N THR A 85 -5.72 10.89 14.02
CA THR A 85 -6.44 11.21 15.27
C THR A 85 -5.63 10.94 16.52
N SER A 86 -4.47 10.31 16.41
CA SER A 86 -3.59 9.92 17.52
C SER A 86 -2.43 10.88 17.75
N VAL A 87 -2.29 11.91 16.89
CA VAL A 87 -1.30 12.99 17.00
C VAL A 87 -2.04 14.32 17.10
N LYS A 88 -1.55 15.21 17.97
CA LYS A 88 -2.13 16.56 18.10
C LYS A 88 -1.71 17.41 16.91
N ASP A 89 -2.71 17.90 16.14
CA ASP A 89 -2.51 18.82 15.02
C ASP A 89 -1.39 18.39 14.06
N PRO A 90 -1.42 17.15 13.49
CA PRO A 90 -0.35 16.65 12.64
C PRO A 90 -0.22 17.52 11.39
N ALA A 91 1.00 18.02 11.12
CA ALA A 91 1.29 18.94 10.03
C ALA A 91 2.09 18.27 8.89
N HIS A 92 3.07 17.44 9.25
CA HIS A 92 4.01 16.81 8.30
C HIS A 92 3.75 15.31 8.22
N VAL A 93 3.31 14.84 7.07
CA VAL A 93 2.92 13.44 6.86
C VAL A 93 3.78 12.79 5.78
N LEU A 94 4.31 11.61 6.08
CA LEU A 94 4.98 10.74 5.11
C LEU A 94 4.05 9.56 4.77
N VAL A 95 3.87 9.32 3.49
CA VAL A 95 3.23 8.14 2.93
C VAL A 95 4.26 7.35 2.16
N LEU A 96 4.47 6.09 2.53
CA LEU A 96 5.34 5.15 1.83
C LEU A 96 4.47 4.17 1.05
N GLY A 97 4.53 4.23 -0.28
CA GLY A 97 3.54 3.69 -1.20
C GLY A 97 2.39 4.66 -1.46
N GLY A 98 1.19 4.16 -1.75
CA GLY A 98 -0.01 4.97 -1.95
C GLY A 98 0.04 5.86 -3.20
N GLY A 99 0.77 5.42 -4.24
CA GLY A 99 0.92 6.15 -5.50
C GLY A 99 -0.37 6.35 -6.29
N ASP A 100 -1.46 5.69 -5.91
CA ASP A 100 -2.81 5.93 -6.45
C ASP A 100 -3.48 7.20 -5.93
N GLY A 101 -2.97 7.77 -4.81
CA GLY A 101 -3.43 9.02 -4.23
C GLY A 101 -4.65 8.90 -3.32
N LEU A 102 -5.21 7.71 -3.08
CA LEU A 102 -6.39 7.54 -2.24
C LEU A 102 -6.09 7.85 -0.76
N LEU A 103 -4.94 7.40 -0.27
CA LEU A 103 -4.51 7.71 1.08
C LEU A 103 -4.21 9.22 1.25
N ALA A 104 -3.56 9.85 0.27
CA ALA A 104 -3.33 11.29 0.28
C ALA A 104 -4.64 12.09 0.30
N ARG A 105 -5.68 11.62 -0.41
CA ARG A 105 -7.03 12.20 -0.37
C ARG A 105 -7.58 12.25 1.06
N GLU A 106 -7.45 11.17 1.82
CA GLU A 106 -7.95 11.11 3.19
C GLU A 106 -7.15 12.01 4.14
N ILE A 107 -5.83 12.06 3.99
CA ILE A 107 -4.96 12.93 4.80
C ILE A 107 -5.26 14.41 4.55
N LEU A 108 -5.52 14.80 3.30
CA LEU A 108 -5.84 16.19 2.93
C LEU A 108 -7.12 16.73 3.58
N ARG A 109 -7.98 15.87 4.13
CA ARG A 109 -9.19 16.28 4.88
C ARG A 109 -8.86 16.88 6.25
N TYR A 110 -7.64 16.72 6.77
CA TYR A 110 -7.23 17.25 8.05
C TYR A 110 -6.65 18.66 7.88
N PRO A 111 -7.29 19.69 8.48
CA PRO A 111 -6.89 21.10 8.27
C PRO A 111 -5.50 21.43 8.80
N SER A 112 -4.98 20.66 9.77
CA SER A 112 -3.64 20.84 10.33
C SER A 112 -2.52 20.48 9.35
N VAL A 113 -2.80 19.64 8.35
CA VAL A 113 -1.80 19.15 7.40
C VAL A 113 -1.30 20.25 6.49
N THR A 114 -0.02 20.54 6.54
CA THR A 114 0.67 21.53 5.71
C THR A 114 1.42 20.91 4.55
N ASP A 115 1.96 19.71 4.74
CA ASP A 115 2.65 18.98 3.68
C ASP A 115 2.52 17.46 3.85
N ILE A 116 2.43 16.79 2.71
CA ILE A 116 2.39 15.34 2.56
C ILE A 116 3.50 14.97 1.57
N THR A 117 4.42 14.11 1.98
CA THR A 117 5.35 13.48 1.05
C THR A 117 4.86 12.07 0.75
N VAL A 118 4.54 11.80 -0.51
CA VAL A 118 4.20 10.45 -1.02
C VAL A 118 5.42 9.88 -1.72
N VAL A 119 5.91 8.74 -1.25
CA VAL A 119 7.07 8.04 -1.83
C VAL A 119 6.60 6.74 -2.47
N ASP A 120 6.55 6.70 -3.78
CA ASP A 120 6.16 5.52 -4.55
C ASP A 120 7.25 5.20 -5.58
N ILE A 121 7.59 3.92 -5.70
CA ILE A 121 8.68 3.49 -6.58
C ILE A 121 8.33 3.65 -8.06
N ASP A 122 7.04 3.62 -8.42
CA ASP A 122 6.59 3.53 -9.80
C ASP A 122 6.05 4.88 -10.31
N PRO A 123 6.82 5.62 -11.12
CA PRO A 123 6.37 6.89 -11.70
C PRO A 123 5.15 6.73 -12.62
N ASP A 124 4.98 5.55 -13.24
CA ASP A 124 3.84 5.30 -14.12
C ASP A 124 2.54 5.19 -13.30
N VAL A 125 2.58 4.64 -12.09
CA VAL A 125 1.42 4.60 -11.18
C VAL A 125 1.04 6.00 -10.72
N THR A 126 2.01 6.79 -10.27
CA THR A 126 1.74 8.17 -9.80
C THR A 126 1.28 9.08 -10.93
N GLU A 127 1.77 8.90 -12.15
CA GLU A 127 1.30 9.62 -13.33
C GLU A 127 -0.11 9.16 -13.75
N LEU A 128 -0.39 7.85 -13.70
CA LEU A 128 -1.72 7.32 -13.93
C LEU A 128 -2.74 7.93 -12.96
N ALA A 129 -2.39 8.04 -11.68
CA ALA A 129 -3.24 8.63 -10.65
C ALA A 129 -3.52 10.13 -10.88
N ARG A 130 -2.62 10.85 -11.54
CA ARG A 130 -2.77 12.26 -11.89
C ARG A 130 -3.51 12.50 -13.19
N SER A 131 -3.34 11.62 -14.18
CA SER A 131 -3.77 11.85 -15.57
C SER A 131 -5.00 11.03 -15.97
N ASN A 132 -5.16 9.81 -15.46
CA ASN A 132 -6.32 8.97 -15.79
C ASN A 132 -7.57 9.53 -15.12
N ARG A 133 -8.61 9.83 -15.93
CA ARG A 133 -9.83 10.49 -15.44
C ARG A 133 -10.51 9.70 -14.31
N LEU A 134 -10.66 8.38 -14.46
CA LEU A 134 -11.39 7.57 -13.49
C LEU A 134 -10.68 7.57 -12.13
N LEU A 135 -9.35 7.37 -12.14
CA LEU A 135 -8.56 7.34 -10.92
C LEU A 135 -8.42 8.74 -10.30
N LYS A 136 -8.24 9.76 -11.13
CA LYS A 136 -8.17 11.16 -10.68
C LYS A 136 -9.50 11.64 -10.06
N ASP A 137 -10.63 11.24 -10.63
CA ASP A 137 -11.94 11.57 -10.07
C ASP A 137 -12.12 10.85 -8.71
N LEU A 138 -11.69 9.59 -8.58
CA LEU A 138 -11.76 8.80 -7.35
C LEU A 138 -10.85 9.37 -6.25
N ASN A 139 -9.61 9.73 -6.57
CA ASN A 139 -8.66 10.28 -5.60
C ASN A 139 -8.83 11.81 -5.38
N HIS A 140 -9.81 12.44 -6.01
CA HIS A 140 -10.09 13.89 -5.94
C HIS A 140 -8.89 14.75 -6.33
N ALA A 141 -8.08 14.30 -7.29
CA ALA A 141 -6.84 14.94 -7.74
C ALA A 141 -5.84 15.22 -6.60
N SER A 142 -5.84 14.40 -5.55
CA SER A 142 -5.02 14.58 -4.33
C SER A 142 -3.54 14.76 -4.61
N LEU A 143 -2.96 13.98 -5.56
CA LEU A 143 -1.54 14.09 -5.92
C LEU A 143 -1.19 15.40 -6.68
N SER A 144 -2.18 16.24 -7.00
CA SER A 144 -2.02 17.57 -7.59
C SER A 144 -2.27 18.70 -6.60
N ASP A 145 -2.63 18.40 -5.34
CA ASP A 145 -2.78 19.40 -4.28
C ASP A 145 -1.41 20.01 -3.96
N PRO A 146 -1.30 21.34 -3.79
CA PRO A 146 -0.03 22.03 -3.51
C PRO A 146 0.67 21.56 -2.22
N ARG A 147 -0.05 20.93 -1.29
CA ARG A 147 0.51 20.33 -0.07
C ARG A 147 1.13 18.96 -0.32
N VAL A 148 0.93 18.35 -1.48
CA VAL A 148 1.40 16.99 -1.79
C VAL A 148 2.63 17.02 -2.67
N LYS A 149 3.73 16.50 -2.16
CA LYS A 149 4.96 16.24 -2.89
C LYS A 149 5.08 14.75 -3.19
N VAL A 150 5.08 14.38 -4.48
CA VAL A 150 5.36 13.01 -4.91
C VAL A 150 6.86 12.87 -5.20
N VAL A 151 7.44 11.81 -4.65
CA VAL A 151 8.84 11.40 -4.87
C VAL A 151 8.81 9.97 -5.40
N ASN A 152 9.28 9.78 -6.63
CA ASN A 152 9.40 8.44 -7.19
C ASN A 152 10.77 7.87 -6.83
N ASP A 153 10.79 7.07 -5.76
CA ASP A 153 11.99 6.46 -5.18
C ASP A 153 11.63 5.19 -4.42
N ASP A 154 12.63 4.37 -4.15
CA ASP A 154 12.50 3.21 -3.27
C ASP A 154 12.28 3.66 -1.81
N ALA A 155 11.19 3.24 -1.20
CA ALA A 155 10.80 3.64 0.15
C ALA A 155 11.89 3.33 1.20
N PHE A 156 12.61 2.20 1.05
CA PHE A 156 13.71 1.82 1.94
C PHE A 156 14.86 2.82 1.85
N THR A 157 15.29 3.15 0.64
CA THR A 157 16.36 4.13 0.38
C THR A 157 15.96 5.51 0.86
N TYR A 158 14.73 5.91 0.55
CA TYR A 158 14.22 7.23 0.95
C TYR A 158 14.26 7.46 2.47
N VAL A 159 13.78 6.49 3.28
CA VAL A 159 13.78 6.68 4.74
C VAL A 159 15.17 6.64 5.37
N GLN A 160 16.13 5.95 4.72
CA GLN A 160 17.53 5.96 5.15
C GLN A 160 18.20 7.30 4.88
N ASP A 161 18.00 7.86 3.69
CA ASP A 161 18.72 9.04 3.22
C ASP A 161 18.05 10.35 3.65
N SER A 162 16.73 10.35 3.86
CA SER A 162 15.98 11.51 4.32
C SER A 162 16.46 11.98 5.70
N LYS A 163 16.50 13.31 5.88
CA LYS A 163 16.72 13.95 7.18
C LYS A 163 15.46 14.62 7.72
N ALA A 164 14.38 14.58 6.97
CA ALA A 164 13.11 15.13 7.39
C ALA A 164 12.51 14.32 8.55
N THR A 165 11.73 14.98 9.38
CA THR A 165 10.95 14.38 10.45
C THR A 165 9.48 14.58 10.20
N TYR A 166 8.67 13.59 10.60
CA TYR A 166 7.25 13.55 10.31
C TYR A 166 6.45 13.32 11.59
N ASP A 167 5.30 13.97 11.69
CA ASP A 167 4.34 13.75 12.77
C ASP A 167 3.63 12.42 12.60
N VAL A 168 3.38 12.05 11.35
CA VAL A 168 2.73 10.79 10.98
C VAL A 168 3.47 10.14 9.82
N VAL A 169 3.72 8.84 9.94
CA VAL A 169 4.20 7.99 8.86
C VAL A 169 3.16 6.90 8.58
N LEU A 170 2.65 6.87 7.36
CA LEU A 170 1.72 5.86 6.88
C LEU A 170 2.40 4.98 5.85
N ILE A 171 2.30 3.66 6.03
CA ILE A 171 2.95 2.68 5.18
C ILE A 171 1.87 1.88 4.46
N ASP A 172 1.76 2.13 3.16
CA ASP A 172 0.76 1.57 2.26
C ASP A 172 1.47 0.86 1.10
N LEU A 173 2.18 -0.20 1.44
CA LEU A 173 3.02 -0.97 0.52
C LEU A 173 2.32 -2.28 0.15
N VAL A 174 2.67 -2.82 -1.02
CA VAL A 174 2.19 -4.13 -1.48
C VAL A 174 2.67 -5.26 -0.56
N ASP A 175 1.91 -6.36 -0.51
CA ASP A 175 2.20 -7.53 0.33
C ASP A 175 3.59 -8.14 0.06
N PRO A 176 4.25 -8.72 1.10
CA PRO A 176 5.61 -9.26 1.03
C PRO A 176 5.68 -10.60 0.27
N SER A 177 5.20 -10.62 -0.98
CA SER A 177 5.07 -11.83 -1.80
C SER A 177 6.38 -12.35 -2.40
N ASN A 178 7.43 -11.54 -2.37
CA ASN A 178 8.74 -11.90 -2.95
C ASN A 178 9.91 -11.21 -2.22
N GLU A 179 11.13 -11.68 -2.50
CA GLU A 179 12.35 -11.23 -1.82
C GLU A 179 12.67 -9.74 -2.01
N LYS A 180 12.27 -9.13 -3.14
CA LYS A 180 12.51 -7.70 -3.39
C LYS A 180 11.73 -6.81 -2.41
N LEU A 181 10.58 -7.30 -1.95
CA LEU A 181 9.71 -6.61 -1.00
C LEU A 181 10.09 -6.87 0.46
N ALA A 182 10.84 -7.94 0.74
CA ALA A 182 11.20 -8.35 2.11
C ALA A 182 11.86 -7.24 2.93
N LYS A 183 12.71 -6.42 2.30
CA LYS A 183 13.40 -5.31 2.97
C LYS A 183 12.44 -4.28 3.58
N LEU A 184 11.26 -4.09 2.98
CA LEU A 184 10.22 -3.16 3.43
C LEU A 184 9.44 -3.66 4.66
N TYR A 185 9.72 -4.89 5.08
CA TYR A 185 9.13 -5.56 6.25
C TYR A 185 10.21 -6.03 7.23
N SER A 186 11.38 -5.36 7.23
CA SER A 186 12.52 -5.70 8.08
C SER A 186 12.62 -4.80 9.30
N THR A 187 13.27 -5.29 10.36
CA THR A 187 13.59 -4.48 11.54
C THR A 187 14.41 -3.24 11.19
N GLU A 188 15.28 -3.32 10.18
CA GLU A 188 16.11 -2.21 9.72
C GLU A 188 15.26 -1.10 9.09
N PHE A 189 14.26 -1.48 8.30
CA PHE A 189 13.31 -0.53 7.71
C PHE A 189 12.52 0.22 8.78
N TYR A 190 11.92 -0.50 9.72
CA TYR A 190 11.12 0.13 10.78
C TYR A 190 11.96 0.97 11.76
N ARG A 191 13.24 0.63 11.98
CA ARG A 191 14.18 1.50 12.73
C ARG A 191 14.49 2.78 11.98
N SER A 192 14.70 2.71 10.66
CA SER A 192 14.91 3.88 9.83
C SER A 192 13.70 4.81 9.85
N ILE A 193 12.48 4.25 9.87
CA ILE A 193 11.25 5.03 10.02
C ILE A 193 11.17 5.67 11.41
N GLU A 194 11.49 4.95 12.48
CA GLU A 194 11.48 5.53 13.84
C GLU A 194 12.41 6.76 13.94
N ALA A 195 13.55 6.70 13.29
CA ALA A 195 14.49 7.83 13.24
C ALA A 195 13.93 9.06 12.47
N ARG A 196 12.85 8.89 11.73
CA ARG A 196 12.15 9.97 10.99
C ARG A 196 10.88 10.44 11.68
N LEU A 197 10.45 9.81 12.77
CA LEU A 197 9.29 10.25 13.54
C LEU A 197 9.64 11.41 14.46
N ALA A 198 8.77 12.40 14.53
CA ALA A 198 8.79 13.42 15.57
C ALA A 198 8.66 12.76 16.96
N PRO A 199 9.01 13.44 18.07
CA PRO A 199 9.02 12.86 19.41
C PRO A 199 7.71 12.15 19.81
N GLU A 200 6.55 12.73 19.45
CA GLU A 200 5.22 12.16 19.67
C GLU A 200 4.60 11.60 18.39
N GLY A 201 5.38 11.49 17.33
CA GLY A 201 4.93 11.01 16.03
C GLY A 201 4.43 9.57 16.08
N VAL A 202 3.54 9.23 15.18
CA VAL A 202 2.89 7.91 15.06
C VAL A 202 3.20 7.29 13.70
N MET A 203 3.43 5.98 13.69
CA MET A 203 3.51 5.19 12.48
C MET A 203 2.31 4.22 12.43
N VAL A 204 1.70 4.08 11.26
CA VAL A 204 0.77 2.98 10.98
C VAL A 204 1.18 2.30 9.68
N THR A 205 1.27 0.99 9.71
CA THR A 205 1.54 0.18 8.52
C THR A 205 0.37 -0.75 8.22
N GLN A 206 0.03 -0.94 6.95
CA GLN A 206 -0.69 -2.12 6.54
C GLN A 206 0.14 -3.36 6.87
N ALA A 207 -0.50 -4.49 7.15
CA ALA A 207 0.18 -5.68 7.63
C ALA A 207 -0.45 -6.99 7.12
N THR A 208 -0.96 -6.98 5.91
CA THR A 208 -1.61 -8.11 5.25
C THR A 208 -2.95 -8.53 5.87
N SER A 209 -3.55 -9.63 5.40
CA SER A 209 -4.80 -10.14 5.94
C SER A 209 -4.60 -10.88 7.27
N THR A 210 -5.39 -10.57 8.29
CA THR A 210 -5.41 -11.31 9.55
C THR A 210 -6.08 -12.68 9.42
N PHE A 211 -6.83 -12.90 8.35
CA PHE A 211 -7.51 -14.17 8.05
C PHE A 211 -6.72 -15.04 7.06
N PHE A 212 -6.32 -14.49 5.91
CA PHE A 212 -5.63 -15.26 4.87
C PHE A 212 -4.14 -15.48 5.17
N SER A 213 -3.51 -14.56 5.91
CA SER A 213 -2.07 -14.61 6.23
C SER A 213 -1.78 -14.24 7.70
N PRO A 214 -2.38 -14.95 8.68
CA PRO A 214 -2.31 -14.59 10.10
C PRO A 214 -0.89 -14.65 10.67
N HIS A 215 -0.05 -15.59 10.20
CA HIS A 215 1.34 -15.68 10.66
C HIS A 215 2.19 -14.54 10.06
N ALA A 216 1.94 -14.15 8.80
CA ALA A 216 2.60 -12.99 8.21
C ALA A 216 2.21 -11.70 8.95
N PHE A 217 0.92 -11.48 9.24
CA PHE A 217 0.46 -10.39 10.09
C PHE A 217 1.19 -10.33 11.44
N SER A 218 1.25 -11.48 12.13
CA SER A 218 1.94 -11.61 13.42
C SER A 218 3.45 -11.37 13.31
N THR A 219 4.07 -11.78 12.18
CA THR A 219 5.49 -11.51 11.89
C THR A 219 5.73 -10.03 11.70
N VAL A 220 4.85 -9.30 10.97
CA VAL A 220 4.96 -7.83 10.84
C VAL A 220 4.86 -7.16 12.21
N ALA A 221 3.86 -7.53 13.04
CA ALA A 221 3.71 -6.98 14.39
C ALA A 221 4.96 -7.20 15.25
N SER A 222 5.52 -8.42 15.25
CA SER A 222 6.72 -8.78 16.00
C SER A 222 7.96 -8.04 15.47
N THR A 223 8.05 -7.84 14.15
CA THR A 223 9.15 -7.10 13.51
C THR A 223 9.12 -5.62 13.90
N VAL A 224 7.94 -4.99 13.88
CA VAL A 224 7.78 -3.61 14.34
C VAL A 224 8.15 -3.48 15.83
N ALA A 225 7.67 -4.41 16.68
CA ALA A 225 7.98 -4.41 18.11
C ALA A 225 9.48 -4.55 18.38
N ALA A 226 10.17 -5.43 17.65
CA ALA A 226 11.63 -5.60 17.78
C ALA A 226 12.43 -4.41 17.25
N ALA A 227 11.90 -3.70 16.25
CA ALA A 227 12.53 -2.50 15.70
C ALA A 227 12.35 -1.27 16.60
N GLN A 228 11.22 -1.18 17.34
CA GLN A 228 10.79 -0.01 18.08
C GLN A 228 10.43 -0.36 19.55
N PRO A 229 11.42 -0.83 20.36
CA PRO A 229 11.17 -1.39 21.70
C PRO A 229 10.60 -0.40 22.71
N ASP A 230 10.83 0.89 22.51
CA ASP A 230 10.35 1.96 23.40
C ASP A 230 8.94 2.47 23.04
N ARG A 231 8.26 1.81 22.10
CA ARG A 231 6.94 2.19 21.60
C ARG A 231 5.91 1.13 21.93
N GLN A 232 4.67 1.56 22.14
CA GLN A 232 3.56 0.64 22.21
C GLN A 232 3.12 0.26 20.79
N ILE A 233 3.05 -1.05 20.56
CA ILE A 233 2.62 -1.63 19.29
C ILE A 233 1.19 -2.13 19.46
N LEU A 234 0.30 -1.65 18.60
CA LEU A 234 -1.13 -1.92 18.63
C LEU A 234 -1.56 -2.55 17.30
N PRO A 235 -1.68 -3.88 17.24
CA PRO A 235 -2.28 -4.55 16.10
C PRO A 235 -3.80 -4.40 16.13
N PHE A 236 -4.41 -4.11 14.98
CA PHE A 236 -5.85 -4.03 14.79
C PHE A 236 -6.21 -4.43 13.36
N SER A 237 -7.50 -4.66 13.09
CA SER A 237 -7.99 -5.05 11.76
C SER A 237 -9.35 -4.46 11.47
N THR A 238 -9.68 -4.38 10.19
CA THR A 238 -11.03 -4.06 9.70
C THR A 238 -11.42 -4.95 8.53
N ASN A 239 -12.71 -5.23 8.40
CA ASN A 239 -13.20 -6.00 7.26
C ASN A 239 -13.39 -5.09 6.04
N ILE A 240 -12.76 -5.49 4.93
CA ILE A 240 -12.86 -4.85 3.62
C ILE A 240 -13.42 -5.92 2.68
N PRO A 241 -14.67 -5.80 2.22
CA PRO A 241 -15.34 -6.88 1.47
C PRO A 241 -14.54 -7.45 0.29
N SER A 242 -13.78 -6.59 -0.42
CA SER A 242 -12.94 -7.02 -1.54
C SER A 242 -11.65 -7.75 -1.15
N PHE A 243 -11.13 -7.56 0.09
CA PHE A 243 -9.89 -8.15 0.60
C PHE A 243 -10.09 -9.15 1.74
N GLY A 244 -11.25 -9.11 2.41
CA GLY A 244 -11.49 -9.78 3.68
C GLY A 244 -11.03 -8.95 4.88
N GLU A 245 -10.65 -9.62 5.96
CA GLU A 245 -10.17 -8.95 7.17
C GLU A 245 -8.71 -8.51 7.01
N TRP A 246 -8.50 -7.19 6.95
CA TRP A 246 -7.19 -6.58 6.71
C TRP A 246 -6.58 -6.03 7.98
N GLY A 247 -5.30 -6.31 8.19
CA GLY A 247 -4.56 -5.97 9.38
C GLY A 247 -3.74 -4.69 9.26
N PHE A 248 -3.61 -4.01 10.38
CA PHE A 248 -2.80 -2.80 10.55
C PHE A 248 -2.03 -2.87 11.85
N ILE A 249 -0.85 -2.26 11.87
CA ILE A 249 -0.02 -2.12 13.08
C ILE A 249 0.26 -0.65 13.33
N LEU A 250 -0.23 -0.14 14.46
CA LEU A 250 0.09 1.21 14.92
C LEU A 250 1.23 1.16 15.94
N SER A 251 2.16 2.09 15.84
CA SER A 251 3.28 2.29 16.76
C SER A 251 3.28 3.71 17.31
N THR A 252 3.25 3.86 18.65
CA THR A 252 3.20 5.15 19.33
C THR A 252 3.98 5.17 20.65
N LYS A 253 4.51 6.33 21.02
CA LYS A 253 5.05 6.60 22.38
C LYS A 253 3.98 7.17 23.33
N THR A 254 2.85 7.61 22.78
CA THR A 254 1.78 8.31 23.53
C THR A 254 0.43 7.58 23.39
N PRO A 255 0.30 6.34 23.89
CA PRO A 255 -0.93 5.55 23.74
C PRO A 255 -2.17 6.20 24.38
N GLN A 256 -1.98 7.10 25.34
CA GLN A 256 -3.05 7.91 25.93
C GLN A 256 -3.67 8.91 24.96
N ASN A 257 -2.97 9.26 23.87
CA ASN A 257 -3.44 10.19 22.84
C ASN A 257 -4.20 9.50 21.69
N LEU A 258 -4.38 8.18 21.75
CA LEU A 258 -5.12 7.45 20.72
C LEU A 258 -6.53 8.01 20.54
N ILE A 259 -6.88 8.35 19.29
CA ILE A 259 -8.16 8.93 18.90
C ILE A 259 -8.50 10.17 19.74
N SER A 260 -7.51 10.99 20.08
CA SER A 260 -7.70 12.22 20.85
C SER A 260 -8.22 13.37 19.99
N GLN A 261 -7.87 13.39 18.69
CA GLN A 261 -8.28 14.43 17.75
C GLN A 261 -9.65 14.10 17.10
N PRO A 262 -10.39 15.11 16.62
CA PRO A 262 -11.63 14.88 15.89
C PRO A 262 -11.36 14.27 14.51
N LEU A 263 -12.31 13.46 14.06
CA LEU A 263 -12.35 13.00 12.68
C LEU A 263 -12.81 14.13 11.74
N PRO A 264 -12.31 14.18 10.51
CA PRO A 264 -12.80 15.12 9.51
C PRO A 264 -14.25 14.80 9.13
N LYS A 265 -14.94 15.79 8.58
CA LYS A 265 -16.30 15.60 8.07
C LYS A 265 -16.31 14.86 6.74
N GLY A 266 -17.41 14.17 6.45
CA GLY A 266 -17.64 13.53 5.16
C GLY A 266 -16.88 12.24 4.94
N LEU A 267 -16.46 11.56 6.00
CA LEU A 267 -16.02 10.17 5.93
C LEU A 267 -17.20 9.27 5.58
N THR A 268 -16.94 8.25 4.78
CA THR A 268 -17.96 7.32 4.28
C THR A 268 -18.12 6.13 5.23
N TYR A 269 -17.02 5.66 5.81
CA TYR A 269 -16.97 4.46 6.63
C TYR A 269 -16.66 4.75 8.09
N GLN A 270 -15.69 5.64 8.37
CA GLN A 270 -15.20 5.86 9.72
C GLN A 270 -16.04 6.88 10.49
N ASP A 271 -16.43 6.50 11.67
CA ASP A 271 -16.81 7.40 12.75
C ASP A 271 -15.97 7.12 14.01
N ARG A 272 -16.08 7.99 15.01
CA ARG A 272 -15.26 7.87 16.22
C ARG A 272 -15.55 6.58 17.02
N GLN A 273 -16.77 6.08 16.98
CA GLN A 273 -17.15 4.86 17.70
C GLN A 273 -16.62 3.63 16.98
N THR A 274 -16.77 3.56 15.67
CA THR A 274 -16.24 2.50 14.80
C THR A 274 -14.72 2.42 14.92
N LEU A 275 -14.01 3.56 14.83
CA LEU A 275 -12.55 3.62 14.95
C LEU A 275 -12.09 3.14 16.33
N LYS A 276 -12.76 3.57 17.42
CA LYS A 276 -12.46 3.10 18.77
C LYS A 276 -12.68 1.60 18.94
N PHE A 277 -13.73 1.07 18.34
CA PHE A 277 -13.99 -0.36 18.38
C PHE A 277 -12.89 -1.13 17.65
N ILE A 278 -12.57 -0.76 16.41
CA ILE A 278 -11.52 -1.36 15.59
C ILE A 278 -10.17 -1.37 16.34
N MET A 279 -9.72 -0.21 16.81
CA MET A 279 -8.40 -0.08 17.44
C MET A 279 -8.29 -0.72 18.84
N ARG A 280 -9.40 -1.06 19.47
CA ARG A 280 -9.44 -1.78 20.78
C ARG A 280 -9.62 -3.27 20.62
N THR A 281 -10.07 -3.72 19.46
CA THR A 281 -10.29 -5.14 19.19
C THR A 281 -8.99 -5.73 18.65
N LYS A 282 -8.35 -6.57 19.48
CA LYS A 282 -7.16 -7.29 19.02
C LYS A 282 -7.60 -8.35 17.99
N PRO A 283 -6.95 -8.42 16.83
CA PRO A 283 -7.24 -9.46 15.84
C PRO A 283 -7.03 -10.85 16.43
N ALA A 284 -7.88 -11.79 16.03
CA ALA A 284 -7.68 -13.20 16.33
C ALA A 284 -6.30 -13.64 15.76
N HIS A 285 -5.70 -14.64 16.36
CA HIS A 285 -4.40 -15.20 15.88
C HIS A 285 -3.22 -14.21 15.87
N THR A 286 -3.22 -13.20 16.76
CA THR A 286 -2.00 -12.38 16.96
C THR A 286 -1.04 -13.13 17.88
N GLU A 287 0.02 -13.69 17.32
CA GLU A 287 1.03 -14.47 18.01
C GLU A 287 2.38 -13.73 18.04
N THR A 288 3.26 -14.14 18.96
CA THR A 288 4.64 -13.63 18.93
C THR A 288 5.44 -14.49 17.96
N MET A 289 5.93 -13.86 16.91
CA MET A 289 6.72 -14.49 15.86
C MET A 289 8.19 -14.02 15.94
N GLU A 290 9.07 -14.75 15.28
CA GLU A 290 10.44 -14.29 15.09
C GLU A 290 10.46 -13.10 14.10
N PRO A 291 11.12 -11.98 14.46
CA PRO A 291 11.16 -10.80 13.60
C PRO A 291 11.86 -11.05 12.26
N SER A 292 11.39 -10.41 11.21
CA SER A 292 12.04 -10.40 9.89
C SER A 292 13.16 -9.37 9.86
N THR A 293 14.33 -9.73 9.33
CA THR A 293 15.49 -8.84 9.19
C THR A 293 15.99 -8.88 7.74
N LEU A 294 16.89 -7.96 7.37
CA LEU A 294 17.53 -8.00 6.04
C LEU A 294 18.35 -9.28 5.82
N LEU A 295 18.98 -9.81 6.88
CA LEU A 295 19.78 -11.04 6.78
C LEU A 295 18.92 -12.31 6.82
N HIS A 296 17.75 -12.24 7.45
CA HIS A 296 16.81 -13.35 7.57
C HIS A 296 15.41 -12.86 7.21
N PRO A 297 15.08 -12.75 5.92
CA PRO A 297 13.82 -12.15 5.43
C PRO A 297 12.64 -13.14 5.52
N ARG A 298 12.33 -13.58 6.75
CA ARG A 298 11.34 -14.62 7.05
C ARG A 298 9.94 -14.28 6.58
N ILE A 299 9.62 -13.00 6.50
CA ILE A 299 8.28 -12.53 6.12
C ILE A 299 7.79 -13.13 4.80
N VAL A 300 8.69 -13.28 3.81
CA VAL A 300 8.33 -13.82 2.49
C VAL A 300 7.96 -15.29 2.57
N GLU A 301 8.74 -16.06 3.33
CA GLU A 301 8.48 -17.50 3.53
C GLU A 301 7.14 -17.69 4.24
N VAL A 302 6.94 -16.97 5.36
CA VAL A 302 5.74 -17.05 6.18
C VAL A 302 4.50 -16.63 5.39
N TYR A 303 4.56 -15.50 4.67
CA TYR A 303 3.47 -15.05 3.80
C TYR A 303 3.11 -16.08 2.73
N ASN A 304 4.11 -16.59 2.03
CA ASN A 304 3.88 -17.59 0.99
C ASN A 304 3.36 -18.92 1.56
N GLN A 305 3.76 -19.28 2.78
CA GLN A 305 3.24 -20.47 3.47
C GLN A 305 1.76 -20.30 3.82
N ASP A 306 1.38 -19.15 4.39
CA ASP A 306 -0.02 -18.81 4.69
C ASP A 306 -0.87 -18.84 3.41
N MET A 307 -0.40 -18.21 2.34
CA MET A 307 -1.14 -18.11 1.08
C MET A 307 -1.26 -19.44 0.33
N ARG A 308 -0.38 -20.41 0.56
CA ARG A 308 -0.45 -21.72 -0.13
C ARG A 308 -1.72 -22.50 0.21
N GLN A 309 -2.24 -22.39 1.43
CA GLN A 309 -3.45 -23.09 1.85
C GLN A 309 -4.71 -22.60 1.12
N TRP A 310 -4.67 -21.40 0.54
CA TRP A 310 -5.80 -20.77 -0.16
C TRP A 310 -5.77 -20.95 -1.69
N ARG A 311 -4.72 -21.58 -2.24
CA ARG A 311 -4.57 -21.75 -3.71
C ARG A 311 -5.61 -22.63 -4.37
N TYR A 312 -6.41 -23.34 -3.60
CA TYR A 312 -7.42 -24.29 -4.09
C TYR A 312 -8.85 -23.78 -3.86
N TYR A 313 -9.01 -22.58 -3.42
CA TYR A 313 -10.29 -21.88 -3.27
C TYR A 313 -10.34 -20.66 -4.20
#